data_d5802d3129681d820d2017b8e76f3463
#
_entry.id   d5802d3129681d820d2017b8e76f3463
#
_cell.length_a   1.000
_cell.length_b   1.000
_cell.length_c   1.000
_cell.angle_alpha   90.00
_cell.angle_beta   90.00
_cell.angle_gamma   90.00
#
_symmetry.space_group_name_H-M   'P 1'
#
loop_
_entity.id
_entity.type
_entity.pdbx_description
1 polymer ?
#
loop_
_entity_poly.entity_id
_entity_poly.type
_entity_poly.pdbx_seq_one_letter_code
_entity_poly.pdbx_strand_id
1 'polypeptide(L)'
;YKFEQYIPALLKLGFRVLGFDAPGHGLSEGKYINIIIYKHAIENIMKQFGPIDHFIGHSLGGITISLIAETIDNPTHHKFVLLAPATKTSTTFERYFNMMHFSPTLRQAFLDELKKQTHLPLSYFEADRAVENYAGKVLWVHDKEDLVCPFKDLTEIQKKAPKNINFLITNGLGHNKIYKTPEIIDKIMAFLSPNE
;
A
#
# COMPACT_ATOMS: atom_id res chain seq x y z
N TYR A 1 9.25 -1.53 -15.59
CA TYR A 1 8.63 -0.86 -14.42
C TYR A 1 7.61 -1.80 -13.76
N LYS A 2 7.39 -1.60 -12.43
CA LYS A 2 6.62 -2.55 -11.61
C LYS A 2 5.15 -2.67 -12.06
N PHE A 3 4.53 -1.57 -12.45
CA PHE A 3 3.12 -1.49 -12.83
C PHE A 3 2.89 -1.26 -14.34
N GLU A 4 3.89 -1.46 -15.17
CA GLU A 4 3.81 -1.21 -16.60
C GLU A 4 2.65 -1.95 -17.27
N GLN A 5 2.42 -3.20 -16.89
CA GLN A 5 1.34 -4.03 -17.44
C GLN A 5 -0.08 -3.54 -17.08
N TYR A 6 -0.25 -2.63 -16.12
CA TYR A 6 -1.54 -2.03 -15.78
C TYR A 6 -1.92 -0.90 -16.74
N ILE A 7 -0.92 -0.22 -17.32
CA ILE A 7 -1.13 1.00 -18.10
C ILE A 7 -2.06 0.79 -19.28
N PRO A 8 -1.87 -0.23 -20.16
CA PRO A 8 -2.75 -0.42 -21.32
C PRO A 8 -4.21 -0.66 -20.92
N ALA A 9 -4.44 -1.43 -19.85
CA ALA A 9 -5.79 -1.74 -19.39
C ALA A 9 -6.47 -0.50 -18.78
N LEU A 10 -5.76 0.30 -18.00
CA LEU A 10 -6.27 1.55 -17.43
C LEU A 10 -6.59 2.60 -18.51
N LEU A 11 -5.71 2.75 -19.52
CA LEU A 11 -5.97 3.62 -20.67
C LEU A 11 -7.21 3.20 -21.45
N LYS A 12 -7.42 1.88 -21.63
CA LYS A 12 -8.61 1.34 -22.29
C LYS A 12 -9.90 1.63 -21.53
N LEU A 13 -9.83 1.76 -20.19
CA LEU A 13 -10.95 2.18 -19.34
C LEU A 13 -11.14 3.71 -19.31
N GLY A 14 -10.36 4.46 -20.09
CA GLY A 14 -10.45 5.92 -20.18
C GLY A 14 -9.70 6.69 -19.09
N PHE A 15 -8.92 6.03 -18.26
CA PHE A 15 -8.14 6.70 -17.22
C PHE A 15 -6.91 7.40 -17.80
N ARG A 16 -6.60 8.58 -17.26
CA ARG A 16 -5.26 9.15 -17.33
C ARG A 16 -4.40 8.46 -16.26
N VAL A 17 -3.30 7.86 -16.66
CA VAL A 17 -2.43 7.09 -15.75
C VAL A 17 -1.23 7.94 -15.36
N LEU A 18 -0.99 8.07 -14.07
CA LEU A 18 0.19 8.71 -13.51
C LEU A 18 1.00 7.66 -12.74
N GLY A 19 2.24 7.43 -13.18
CA GLY A 19 3.22 6.60 -12.49
C GLY A 19 4.47 7.41 -12.20
N PHE A 20 5.15 7.11 -11.10
CA PHE A 20 6.39 7.78 -10.73
C PHE A 20 7.35 6.82 -10.03
N ASP A 21 8.62 7.12 -10.08
CA ASP A 21 9.63 6.44 -9.28
C ASP A 21 9.60 7.00 -7.86
N ALA A 22 9.48 6.11 -6.87
CA ALA A 22 9.48 6.53 -5.47
C ALA A 22 10.82 7.20 -5.09
N PRO A 23 10.84 8.09 -4.09
CA PRO A 23 12.08 8.71 -3.65
C PRO A 23 13.21 7.70 -3.40
N GLY A 24 14.41 7.97 -3.90
CA GLY A 24 15.54 7.06 -3.83
C GLY A 24 15.47 5.82 -4.75
N HIS A 25 14.53 5.77 -5.68
CA HIS A 25 14.39 4.69 -6.66
C HIS A 25 14.34 5.23 -8.09
N GLY A 26 14.73 4.37 -9.05
CA GLY A 26 14.70 4.70 -10.47
C GLY A 26 15.45 6.01 -10.79
N LEU A 27 14.76 6.96 -11.40
CA LEU A 27 15.28 8.27 -11.75
C LEU A 27 14.96 9.36 -10.71
N SER A 28 14.21 9.03 -9.64
CA SER A 28 13.88 9.98 -8.59
C SER A 28 15.07 10.27 -7.70
N GLU A 29 15.19 11.51 -7.27
CA GLU A 29 16.21 11.96 -6.32
C GLU A 29 16.03 11.31 -4.94
N GLY A 30 17.08 11.39 -4.12
CA GLY A 30 17.09 10.86 -2.76
C GLY A 30 18.00 9.64 -2.62
N LYS A 31 18.38 9.32 -1.39
CA LYS A 31 19.27 8.19 -1.07
C LYS A 31 18.55 7.03 -0.39
N TYR A 32 17.39 7.30 0.18
CA TYR A 32 16.59 6.32 0.91
C TYR A 32 15.10 6.68 0.85
N ILE A 33 14.28 5.73 1.20
CA ILE A 33 12.82 5.89 1.31
C ILE A 33 12.36 5.46 2.70
N ASN A 34 11.40 6.18 3.24
CA ASN A 34 10.54 5.72 4.33
C ASN A 34 9.07 6.13 4.04
N ILE A 35 8.15 5.67 4.85
CA ILE A 35 6.72 5.91 4.65
C ILE A 35 6.39 7.42 4.61
N ILE A 36 7.02 8.23 5.46
CA ILE A 36 6.77 9.68 5.54
C ILE A 36 7.25 10.39 4.28
N ILE A 37 8.49 10.12 3.86
CA ILE A 37 9.06 10.70 2.62
C ILE A 37 8.19 10.31 1.42
N TYR A 38 7.75 9.05 1.38
CA TYR A 38 6.92 8.56 0.28
C TYR A 38 5.53 9.20 0.31
N LYS A 39 4.91 9.34 1.48
CA LYS A 39 3.62 10.03 1.64
C LYS A 39 3.71 11.47 1.14
N HIS A 40 4.73 12.23 1.56
CA HIS A 40 4.94 13.60 1.09
C HIS A 40 5.15 13.68 -0.42
N ALA A 41 5.88 12.73 -1.02
CA ALA A 41 6.04 12.67 -2.47
C ALA A 41 4.69 12.49 -3.18
N ILE A 42 3.83 11.57 -2.69
CA ILE A 42 2.48 11.36 -3.23
C ILE A 42 1.63 12.63 -3.07
N GLU A 43 1.63 13.28 -1.92
CA GLU A 43 0.89 14.52 -1.66
C GLU A 43 1.32 15.65 -2.61
N ASN A 44 2.63 15.78 -2.87
CA ASN A 44 3.14 16.75 -3.84
C ASN A 44 2.69 16.44 -5.27
N ILE A 45 2.69 15.16 -5.66
CA ILE A 45 2.19 14.73 -6.96
C ILE A 45 0.70 15.01 -7.08
N MET A 46 -0.10 14.76 -6.05
CA MET A 46 -1.53 15.09 -6.03
C MET A 46 -1.76 16.60 -6.20
N LYS A 47 -0.96 17.43 -5.54
CA LYS A 47 -1.06 18.90 -5.69
C LYS A 47 -0.67 19.37 -7.10
N GLN A 48 0.35 18.76 -7.70
CA GLN A 48 0.88 19.20 -8.99
C GLN A 48 0.09 18.67 -10.18
N PHE A 49 -0.41 17.43 -10.11
CA PHE A 49 -1.00 16.73 -11.24
C PHE A 49 -2.47 16.31 -11.03
N GLY A 50 -3.04 16.62 -9.85
CA GLY A 50 -4.42 16.26 -9.52
C GLY A 50 -5.47 16.96 -10.38
N PRO A 51 -6.73 16.59 -10.23
CA PRO A 51 -7.22 15.59 -9.26
C PRO A 51 -6.80 14.16 -9.60
N ILE A 52 -6.63 13.32 -8.57
CA ILE A 52 -6.32 11.88 -8.67
C ILE A 52 -7.48 11.12 -8.03
N ASP A 53 -8.20 10.34 -8.82
CA ASP A 53 -9.42 9.67 -8.36
C ASP A 53 -9.15 8.31 -7.72
N HIS A 54 -8.13 7.58 -8.19
CA HIS A 54 -7.88 6.21 -7.75
C HIS A 54 -6.39 5.95 -7.54
N PHE A 55 -6.09 5.05 -6.60
CA PHE A 55 -4.72 4.74 -6.20
C PHE A 55 -4.47 3.24 -6.25
N ILE A 56 -3.31 2.83 -6.77
CA ILE A 56 -2.83 1.45 -6.77
C ILE A 56 -1.45 1.43 -6.11
N GLY A 57 -1.28 0.65 -5.05
CA GLY A 57 0.01 0.54 -4.36
C GLY A 57 0.32 -0.90 -3.93
N HIS A 58 1.59 -1.28 -4.01
CA HIS A 58 2.08 -2.58 -3.58
C HIS A 58 3.06 -2.44 -2.42
N SER A 59 2.95 -3.31 -1.42
CA SER A 59 3.90 -3.38 -0.30
C SER A 59 4.03 -2.02 0.42
N LEU A 60 5.22 -1.42 0.46
CA LEU A 60 5.44 -0.07 1.01
C LEU A 60 4.56 0.99 0.34
N GLY A 61 4.35 0.91 -0.98
CA GLY A 61 3.42 1.78 -1.68
C GLY A 61 1.97 1.58 -1.23
N GLY A 62 1.58 0.34 -0.93
CA GLY A 62 0.24 0.01 -0.43
C GLY A 62 -0.05 0.64 0.93
N ILE A 63 0.87 0.49 1.91
CA ILE A 63 0.71 1.17 3.20
C ILE A 63 0.75 2.69 3.06
N THR A 64 1.60 3.22 2.18
CA THR A 64 1.69 4.67 2.01
C THR A 64 0.39 5.27 1.46
N ILE A 65 -0.22 4.66 0.44
CA ILE A 65 -1.51 5.15 -0.07
C ILE A 65 -2.66 4.93 0.92
N SER A 66 -2.59 3.92 1.81
CA SER A 66 -3.59 3.78 2.86
C SER A 66 -3.57 4.96 3.85
N LEU A 67 -2.39 5.54 4.12
CA LEU A 67 -2.26 6.77 4.91
C LEU A 67 -2.72 8.02 4.15
N ILE A 68 -2.70 8.02 2.83
CA ILE A 68 -3.33 9.09 2.00
C ILE A 68 -4.85 9.03 2.16
N ALA A 69 -5.44 7.83 2.24
CA ALA A 69 -6.88 7.67 2.42
C ALA A 69 -7.43 8.36 3.68
N GLU A 70 -6.60 8.57 4.71
CA GLU A 70 -7.00 9.29 5.93
C GLU A 70 -7.15 10.81 5.74
N THR A 71 -6.50 11.38 4.74
CA THR A 71 -6.38 12.82 4.55
C THR A 71 -7.01 13.31 3.24
N ILE A 72 -7.61 12.40 2.47
CA ILE A 72 -8.19 12.76 1.18
C ILE A 72 -9.59 13.36 1.34
N ASP A 73 -9.84 14.45 0.63
CA ASP A 73 -11.17 15.06 0.56
C ASP A 73 -12.14 14.19 -0.26
N ASN A 74 -13.42 14.22 0.06
CA ASN A 74 -14.46 13.46 -0.65
C ASN A 74 -14.16 11.96 -0.81
N PRO A 75 -13.90 11.22 0.29
CA PRO A 75 -13.38 9.86 0.26
C PRO A 75 -14.24 8.88 -0.54
N THR A 76 -15.55 9.10 -0.66
CA THR A 76 -16.46 8.22 -1.43
C THR A 76 -16.21 8.25 -2.93
N HIS A 77 -15.55 9.29 -3.44
CA HIS A 77 -15.18 9.42 -4.85
C HIS A 77 -13.93 8.59 -5.21
N HIS A 78 -13.12 8.25 -4.22
CA HIS A 78 -11.83 7.61 -4.44
C HIS A 78 -11.90 6.10 -4.19
N LYS A 79 -11.18 5.33 -5.03
CA LYS A 79 -10.96 3.89 -4.84
C LYS A 79 -9.47 3.63 -4.59
N PHE A 80 -9.18 2.77 -3.61
CA PHE A 80 -7.81 2.35 -3.29
C PHE A 80 -7.62 0.86 -3.55
N VAL A 81 -6.56 0.51 -4.26
CA VAL A 81 -6.14 -0.88 -4.48
C VAL A 81 -4.85 -1.12 -3.72
N LEU A 82 -4.94 -1.93 -2.68
CA LEU A 82 -3.83 -2.30 -1.79
C LEU A 82 -3.37 -3.71 -2.16
N LEU A 83 -2.18 -3.83 -2.74
CA LEU A 83 -1.58 -5.10 -3.12
C LEU A 83 -0.53 -5.50 -2.09
N ALA A 84 -0.79 -6.53 -1.31
CA ALA A 84 0.10 -7.02 -0.26
C ALA A 84 0.72 -5.89 0.59
N PRO A 85 -0.06 -4.94 1.13
CA PRO A 85 0.48 -3.87 1.94
C PRO A 85 1.04 -4.41 3.26
N ALA A 86 1.92 -3.65 3.93
CA ALA A 86 2.29 -3.93 5.31
C ALA A 86 1.06 -3.71 6.21
N THR A 87 0.31 -4.78 6.47
CA THR A 87 -0.92 -4.73 7.30
C THR A 87 -0.59 -4.25 8.70
N LYS A 88 0.40 -4.92 9.32
CA LYS A 88 1.01 -4.55 10.60
C LYS A 88 2.47 -4.24 10.37
N THR A 89 2.82 -2.97 10.41
CA THR A 89 4.22 -2.54 10.22
C THR A 89 5.13 -3.10 11.31
N SER A 90 4.63 -3.22 12.54
CA SER A 90 5.33 -3.87 13.64
C SER A 90 5.75 -5.30 13.31
N THR A 91 4.84 -6.13 12.82
CA THR A 91 5.14 -7.53 12.41
C THR A 91 6.12 -7.58 11.24
N THR A 92 5.97 -6.66 10.27
CA THR A 92 6.87 -6.57 9.12
C THR A 92 8.29 -6.23 9.55
N PHE A 93 8.46 -5.27 10.48
CA PHE A 93 9.79 -4.94 11.02
C PHE A 93 10.38 -6.08 11.85
N GLU A 94 9.60 -6.75 12.69
CA GLU A 94 10.09 -7.90 13.45
C GLU A 94 10.63 -9.00 12.52
N ARG A 95 9.93 -9.30 11.44
CA ARG A 95 10.43 -10.26 10.44
C ARG A 95 11.70 -9.78 9.77
N TYR A 96 11.76 -8.51 9.39
CA TYR A 96 12.97 -7.93 8.80
C TYR A 96 14.16 -7.99 9.76
N PHE A 97 13.99 -7.63 11.03
CA PHE A 97 15.02 -7.70 12.05
C PHE A 97 15.52 -9.13 12.28
N ASN A 98 14.60 -10.12 12.27
CA ASN A 98 14.96 -11.52 12.39
C ASN A 98 15.76 -12.00 11.18
N MET A 99 15.32 -11.67 9.97
CA MET A 99 15.99 -12.02 8.71
C MET A 99 17.40 -11.42 8.63
N MET A 100 17.57 -10.20 9.08
CA MET A 100 18.85 -9.48 9.08
C MET A 100 19.69 -9.75 10.34
N HIS A 101 19.22 -10.61 11.25
CA HIS A 101 19.89 -10.93 12.52
C HIS A 101 20.25 -9.71 13.38
N PHE A 102 19.38 -8.70 13.41
CA PHE A 102 19.59 -7.52 14.25
C PHE A 102 19.58 -7.88 15.72
N SER A 103 20.59 -7.41 16.46
CA SER A 103 20.63 -7.55 17.92
C SER A 103 19.47 -6.77 18.57
N PRO A 104 19.04 -7.15 19.78
CA PRO A 104 18.01 -6.38 20.50
C PRO A 104 18.33 -4.90 20.64
N THR A 105 19.59 -4.56 20.91
CA THR A 105 20.06 -3.16 21.01
C THR A 105 19.89 -2.41 19.69
N LEU A 106 20.23 -3.03 18.55
CA LEU A 106 20.10 -2.41 17.25
C LEU A 106 18.61 -2.22 16.86
N ARG A 107 17.75 -3.21 17.19
CA ARG A 107 16.30 -3.08 16.98
C ARG A 107 15.72 -1.90 17.75
N GLN A 108 16.07 -1.77 19.03
CA GLN A 108 15.59 -0.67 19.86
C GLN A 108 16.09 0.67 19.31
N ALA A 109 17.37 0.79 18.98
CA ALA A 109 17.93 2.01 18.40
C ALA A 109 17.23 2.41 17.09
N PHE A 110 16.90 1.43 16.24
CA PHE A 110 16.14 1.67 15.01
C PHE A 110 14.74 2.21 15.30
N LEU A 111 14.02 1.60 16.24
CA LEU A 111 12.66 2.03 16.60
C LEU A 111 12.66 3.42 17.28
N ASP A 112 13.65 3.71 18.11
CA ASP A 112 13.81 5.01 18.74
C ASP A 112 14.10 6.11 17.73
N GLU A 113 14.97 5.82 16.75
CA GLU A 113 15.27 6.76 15.65
C GLU A 113 14.03 6.99 14.77
N LEU A 114 13.28 5.94 14.44
CA LEU A 114 12.03 6.07 13.69
C LEU A 114 11.02 6.94 14.44
N LYS A 115 10.83 6.70 15.73
CA LYS A 115 9.94 7.50 16.59
C LYS A 115 10.40 8.95 16.67
N LYS A 116 11.71 9.20 16.77
CA LYS A 116 12.29 10.54 16.80
C LYS A 116 12.04 11.30 15.49
N GLN A 117 12.21 10.63 14.35
CA GLN A 117 12.02 11.24 13.04
C GLN A 117 10.54 11.49 12.71
N THR A 118 9.65 10.59 13.12
CA THR A 118 8.24 10.65 12.73
C THR A 118 7.36 11.33 13.77
N HIS A 119 7.79 11.40 15.03
CA HIS A 119 7.01 11.79 16.21
C HIS A 119 5.74 10.93 16.41
N LEU A 120 5.64 9.79 15.73
CA LEU A 120 4.48 8.90 15.73
C LEU A 120 4.87 7.50 16.19
N PRO A 121 3.98 6.76 16.86
CA PRO A 121 4.23 5.37 17.20
C PRO A 121 4.23 4.49 15.95
N LEU A 122 4.93 3.35 15.99
CA LEU A 122 4.99 2.42 14.88
C LEU A 122 3.60 1.93 14.43
N SER A 123 2.68 1.75 15.38
CA SER A 123 1.28 1.37 15.12
C SER A 123 0.48 2.41 14.31
N TYR A 124 0.96 3.64 14.20
CA TYR A 124 0.36 4.61 13.30
C TYR A 124 0.50 4.18 11.82
N PHE A 125 1.60 3.50 11.49
CA PHE A 125 1.94 3.08 10.14
C PHE A 125 1.40 1.66 9.84
N GLU A 126 0.11 1.41 10.09
CA GLU A 126 -0.56 0.13 9.83
C GLU A 126 -1.69 0.34 8.81
N ALA A 127 -1.70 -0.48 7.74
CA ALA A 127 -2.64 -0.31 6.65
C ALA A 127 -4.09 -0.57 7.07
N ASP A 128 -4.31 -1.58 7.93
CA ASP A 128 -5.64 -1.91 8.45
C ASP A 128 -6.22 -0.77 9.27
N ARG A 129 -5.43 -0.16 10.15
CA ARG A 129 -5.83 1.02 10.92
C ARG A 129 -6.24 2.18 9.99
N ALA A 130 -5.42 2.44 8.96
CA ALA A 130 -5.61 3.59 8.08
C ALA A 130 -6.89 3.50 7.25
N VAL A 131 -7.33 2.30 6.85
CA VAL A 131 -8.52 2.14 5.98
C VAL A 131 -9.75 1.58 6.68
N GLU A 132 -9.67 1.20 7.94
CA GLU A 132 -10.80 0.61 8.69
C GLU A 132 -12.05 1.50 8.65
N ASN A 133 -11.87 2.80 8.84
CA ASN A 133 -12.93 3.80 8.87
C ASN A 133 -12.99 4.66 7.59
N TYR A 134 -12.29 4.26 6.54
CA TYR A 134 -12.32 4.98 5.28
C TYR A 134 -13.71 4.88 4.63
N ALA A 135 -14.29 6.02 4.23
CA ALA A 135 -15.66 6.04 3.70
C ALA A 135 -15.76 5.62 2.21
N GLY A 136 -14.64 5.60 1.49
CA GLY A 136 -14.59 5.16 0.10
C GLY A 136 -14.40 3.65 -0.03
N LYS A 137 -14.12 3.17 -1.24
CA LYS A 137 -13.98 1.75 -1.55
C LYS A 137 -12.50 1.32 -1.57
N VAL A 138 -12.19 0.20 -0.95
CA VAL A 138 -10.86 -0.43 -0.95
C VAL A 138 -10.94 -1.83 -1.52
N LEU A 139 -10.06 -2.16 -2.47
CA LEU A 139 -9.76 -3.54 -2.86
C LEU A 139 -8.44 -3.94 -2.21
N TRP A 140 -8.50 -4.88 -1.29
CA TRP A 140 -7.33 -5.42 -0.61
C TRP A 140 -6.99 -6.79 -1.18
N VAL A 141 -5.87 -6.87 -1.89
CA VAL A 141 -5.37 -8.11 -2.50
C VAL A 141 -4.22 -8.66 -1.68
N HIS A 142 -4.32 -9.90 -1.21
CA HIS A 142 -3.28 -10.51 -0.38
C HIS A 142 -3.16 -12.01 -0.65
N ASP A 143 -1.92 -12.53 -0.58
CA ASP A 143 -1.66 -13.95 -0.77
C ASP A 143 -1.42 -14.65 0.57
N LYS A 144 -1.96 -15.87 0.72
CA LYS A 144 -1.80 -16.66 1.95
C LYS A 144 -0.35 -17.06 2.22
N GLU A 145 0.46 -17.15 1.17
CA GLU A 145 1.88 -17.53 1.24
C GLU A 145 2.82 -16.32 1.17
N ASP A 146 2.33 -15.12 1.50
CA ASP A 146 3.16 -13.92 1.58
C ASP A 146 4.14 -14.03 2.76
N LEU A 147 5.42 -14.18 2.45
CA LEU A 147 6.50 -14.28 3.43
C LEU A 147 7.04 -12.91 3.88
N VAL A 148 6.69 -11.83 3.20
CA VAL A 148 7.14 -10.47 3.53
C VAL A 148 6.12 -9.76 4.41
N CYS A 149 4.88 -9.67 3.94
CA CYS A 149 3.76 -9.12 4.70
C CYS A 149 2.83 -10.27 5.08
N PRO A 150 2.91 -10.79 6.32
CA PRO A 150 2.23 -12.04 6.67
C PRO A 150 0.70 -11.95 6.56
N PHE A 151 0.10 -12.92 5.88
CA PHE A 151 -1.35 -13.02 5.74
C PHE A 151 -2.09 -13.05 7.09
N LYS A 152 -1.48 -13.63 8.14
CA LYS A 152 -2.08 -13.67 9.47
C LYS A 152 -2.45 -12.29 10.02
N ASP A 153 -1.72 -11.24 9.62
CA ASP A 153 -1.96 -9.88 10.09
C ASP A 153 -3.25 -9.29 9.48
N LEU A 154 -3.71 -9.84 8.34
CA LEU A 154 -4.96 -9.46 7.70
C LEU A 154 -6.19 -10.05 8.42
N THR A 155 -6.02 -11.13 9.18
CA THR A 155 -7.15 -11.87 9.76
C THR A 155 -7.99 -11.02 10.72
N GLU A 156 -7.39 -10.08 11.42
CA GLU A 156 -8.12 -9.24 12.37
C GLU A 156 -9.05 -8.25 11.67
N ILE A 157 -8.59 -7.59 10.61
CA ILE A 157 -9.47 -6.69 9.86
C ILE A 157 -10.54 -7.48 9.07
N GLN A 158 -10.21 -8.69 8.59
CA GLN A 158 -11.21 -9.54 7.95
C GLN A 158 -12.34 -9.94 8.91
N LYS A 159 -12.02 -10.25 10.18
CA LYS A 159 -13.04 -10.57 11.21
C LYS A 159 -13.98 -9.39 11.48
N LYS A 160 -13.48 -8.17 11.42
CA LYS A 160 -14.30 -6.95 11.55
C LYS A 160 -15.24 -6.74 10.37
N ALA A 161 -14.93 -7.37 9.21
CA ALA A 161 -15.71 -7.34 7.97
C ALA A 161 -16.19 -5.93 7.57
N PRO A 162 -15.28 -4.93 7.45
CA PRO A 162 -15.67 -3.58 7.12
C PRO A 162 -16.28 -3.53 5.72
N LYS A 163 -17.45 -2.89 5.59
CA LYS A 163 -18.26 -2.88 4.36
C LYS A 163 -17.59 -2.18 3.17
N ASN A 164 -16.64 -1.33 3.45
CA ASN A 164 -15.87 -0.56 2.45
C ASN A 164 -14.70 -1.33 1.85
N ILE A 165 -14.31 -2.49 2.43
CA ILE A 165 -13.14 -3.27 1.99
C ILE A 165 -13.58 -4.56 1.32
N ASN A 166 -13.23 -4.72 0.06
CA ASN A 166 -13.33 -5.96 -0.69
C ASN A 166 -12.01 -6.72 -0.60
N PHE A 167 -12.01 -7.91 0.00
CA PHE A 167 -10.82 -8.75 0.10
C PHE A 167 -10.73 -9.73 -1.08
N LEU A 168 -9.62 -9.69 -1.81
CA LEU A 168 -9.24 -10.66 -2.82
C LEU A 168 -8.07 -11.49 -2.31
N ILE A 169 -8.35 -12.69 -1.84
CA ILE A 169 -7.35 -13.58 -1.26
C ILE A 169 -6.89 -14.60 -2.30
N THR A 170 -5.58 -14.73 -2.45
CA THR A 170 -4.93 -15.68 -3.36
C THR A 170 -4.10 -16.72 -2.58
N ASN A 171 -3.59 -17.72 -3.28
CA ASN A 171 -2.74 -18.75 -2.74
C ASN A 171 -1.66 -19.11 -3.76
N GLY A 172 -0.39 -19.19 -3.33
CA GLY A 172 0.73 -19.58 -4.19
C GLY A 172 1.38 -18.47 -5.01
N LEU A 173 0.89 -17.22 -4.91
CA LEU A 173 1.47 -16.08 -5.60
C LEU A 173 2.57 -15.40 -4.77
N GLY A 174 2.45 -15.45 -3.46
CA GLY A 174 3.36 -14.79 -2.53
C GLY A 174 3.38 -13.27 -2.73
N HIS A 175 4.43 -12.61 -2.22
CA HIS A 175 4.53 -11.15 -2.20
C HIS A 175 4.74 -10.52 -3.59
N ASN A 176 5.49 -11.19 -4.47
CA ASN A 176 6.00 -10.57 -5.70
C ASN A 176 5.28 -10.98 -6.99
N LYS A 177 4.52 -12.07 -7.00
CA LYS A 177 3.75 -12.46 -8.19
C LYS A 177 2.35 -11.84 -8.19
N ILE A 178 1.83 -11.48 -7.02
CA ILE A 178 0.47 -11.00 -6.84
C ILE A 178 0.12 -9.78 -7.72
N TYR A 179 1.05 -8.86 -7.95
CA TYR A 179 0.83 -7.68 -8.78
C TYR A 179 1.15 -7.91 -10.27
N LYS A 180 1.60 -9.11 -10.64
CA LYS A 180 1.96 -9.47 -12.04
C LYS A 180 0.98 -10.44 -12.66
N THR A 181 0.10 -11.04 -11.88
CA THR A 181 -0.80 -12.10 -12.31
C THR A 181 -1.96 -11.51 -13.12
N PRO A 182 -2.19 -11.93 -14.38
CA PRO A 182 -3.22 -11.36 -15.24
C PRO A 182 -4.62 -11.37 -14.60
N GLU A 183 -5.02 -12.47 -13.98
CA GLU A 183 -6.33 -12.61 -13.35
C GLU A 183 -6.55 -11.61 -12.20
N ILE A 184 -5.46 -11.22 -11.52
CA ILE A 184 -5.52 -10.20 -10.48
C ILE A 184 -5.68 -8.82 -11.11
N ILE A 185 -4.95 -8.56 -12.19
CA ILE A 185 -5.08 -7.31 -12.94
C ILE A 185 -6.51 -7.14 -13.47
N ASP A 186 -7.10 -8.17 -14.04
CA ASP A 186 -8.49 -8.13 -14.54
C ASP A 186 -9.49 -7.79 -13.42
N LYS A 187 -9.33 -8.39 -12.24
CA LYS A 187 -10.17 -8.07 -11.07
C LYS A 187 -9.98 -6.64 -10.58
N ILE A 188 -8.76 -6.12 -10.64
CA ILE A 188 -8.46 -4.72 -10.31
C ILE A 188 -9.13 -3.79 -11.33
N MET A 189 -9.05 -4.10 -12.62
CA MET A 189 -9.72 -3.31 -13.66
C MET A 189 -11.24 -3.29 -13.47
N ALA A 190 -11.85 -4.44 -13.18
CA ALA A 190 -13.28 -4.54 -12.87
C ALA A 190 -13.67 -3.69 -11.65
N PHE A 191 -12.84 -3.69 -10.58
CA PHE A 191 -13.07 -2.87 -9.40
C PHE A 191 -12.96 -1.36 -9.68
N LEU A 192 -12.00 -0.96 -10.52
CA LEU A 192 -11.76 0.45 -10.86
C LEU A 192 -12.74 0.98 -11.90
N SER A 193 -13.28 0.12 -12.75
CA SER A 193 -14.23 0.54 -13.79
C SER A 193 -15.29 1.49 -13.23
N PRO A 194 -15.65 2.56 -13.97
CA PRO A 194 -16.80 3.36 -13.65
C PRO A 194 -18.01 2.42 -13.52
N ASN A 195 -18.79 2.56 -12.46
CA ASN A 195 -20.07 1.85 -12.38
C ASN A 195 -20.95 2.39 -13.51
N GLU A 196 -21.48 1.51 -14.37
CA GLU A 196 -22.56 1.82 -15.28
C GLU A 196 -23.79 2.31 -14.52
#